data_ef1e0b3921eebc10ea2cd7be9f23dc64
#
_entry.id   ef1e0b3921eebc10ea2cd7be9f23dc64
#
_cell.length_a   1.000
_cell.length_b   1.000
_cell.length_c   1.000
_cell.angle_alpha   90.00
_cell.angle_beta   90.00
_cell.angle_gamma   90.00
#
_symmetry.space_group_name_H-M   'P 1'
#
loop_
_entity.id
_entity.type
_entity.pdbx_description
1 polymer ?
#
loop_
_entity_poly.entity_id
_entity_poly.type
_entity_poly.pdbx_seq_one_letter_code
_entity_poly.pdbx_strand_id
1 'polypeptide(L)'
;MMDVAEKAGVSPSTVSLFLRNPDAVSAKASEAVRAAVRELNYVPNMMAGGLAAANSRVVGVIVPSVRNAFFAETVAALQFELGRAGLQILLGHTEYDRVAEEALVRTTLSWAPAALVIAGTDHSAATRGLLGASPVPIVQIWELGGEAPVDMAVGFDHRAVGAATARHLASRGRRSLVFLSGRSHEDKRAASRAEGFLAAAKEMGLPARHFDHPAPATSELGGILFNRVVSELGGQEAVGIGCSNDAIGLGVIFEAQRQSKSIPGDYAVMGFGDLEFAASCNPPLSTVRPFGDLIGSETARLIAARRNGSDELAGTTVDTGFGIVQRQTT
;
A
#
# COMPACT_ATOMS: atom_id res chain seq x y z
N MET A 1 -34.21 -15.21 1.48
CA MET A 1 -34.80 -15.02 0.12
C MET A 1 -36.20 -15.66 0.02
N MET A 2 -36.41 -16.85 0.57
CA MET A 2 -37.74 -17.49 0.63
C MET A 2 -38.76 -16.60 1.37
N ASP A 3 -38.42 -16.11 2.55
CA ASP A 3 -39.26 -15.24 3.37
C ASP A 3 -39.65 -13.93 2.66
N VAL A 4 -38.71 -13.38 1.87
CA VAL A 4 -38.98 -12.18 1.05
C VAL A 4 -39.97 -12.50 -0.06
N ALA A 5 -39.85 -13.66 -0.70
CA ALA A 5 -40.74 -14.10 -1.76
C ALA A 5 -42.16 -14.32 -1.22
N GLU A 6 -42.29 -15.01 -0.09
CA GLU A 6 -43.55 -15.25 0.61
C GLU A 6 -44.22 -13.92 0.99
N LYS A 7 -43.48 -13.03 1.65
CA LYS A 7 -44.00 -11.72 2.09
C LYS A 7 -44.40 -10.81 0.92
N ALA A 8 -43.64 -10.82 -0.17
CA ALA A 8 -43.95 -10.04 -1.38
C ALA A 8 -45.02 -10.67 -2.28
N GLY A 9 -45.46 -11.91 -2.01
CA GLY A 9 -46.40 -12.62 -2.83
C GLY A 9 -45.89 -12.95 -4.22
N VAL A 10 -44.60 -13.20 -4.38
CA VAL A 10 -43.97 -13.52 -5.67
C VAL A 10 -43.09 -14.78 -5.55
N SER A 11 -42.62 -15.30 -6.69
CA SER A 11 -41.70 -16.45 -6.66
C SER A 11 -40.31 -16.05 -6.22
N PRO A 12 -39.53 -16.98 -5.62
CA PRO A 12 -38.10 -16.72 -5.32
C PRO A 12 -37.26 -16.32 -6.53
N SER A 13 -37.62 -16.81 -7.72
CA SER A 13 -36.97 -16.40 -8.97
C SER A 13 -37.26 -14.93 -9.31
N THR A 14 -38.47 -14.43 -9.05
CA THR A 14 -38.80 -13.02 -9.21
C THR A 14 -38.02 -12.13 -8.26
N VAL A 15 -37.87 -12.55 -6.98
CA VAL A 15 -37.02 -11.84 -6.01
C VAL A 15 -35.57 -11.82 -6.49
N SER A 16 -35.04 -12.96 -6.94
CA SER A 16 -33.68 -13.06 -7.47
C SER A 16 -33.47 -12.18 -8.72
N LEU A 17 -34.46 -12.11 -9.61
CA LEU A 17 -34.41 -11.25 -10.79
C LEU A 17 -34.42 -9.77 -10.39
N PHE A 18 -35.32 -9.37 -9.48
CA PHE A 18 -35.39 -8.01 -8.96
C PHE A 18 -34.06 -7.56 -8.34
N LEU A 19 -33.45 -8.41 -7.52
CA LEU A 19 -32.17 -8.08 -6.85
C LEU A 19 -31.00 -7.92 -7.85
N ARG A 20 -31.06 -8.58 -9.02
CA ARG A 20 -30.06 -8.46 -10.09
C ARG A 20 -30.36 -7.34 -11.09
N ASN A 21 -31.59 -7.21 -11.47
CA ASN A 21 -32.06 -6.23 -12.46
C ASN A 21 -33.50 -5.80 -12.13
N PRO A 22 -33.66 -4.73 -11.31
CA PRO A 22 -34.99 -4.25 -10.91
C PRO A 22 -35.93 -3.89 -12.07
N ASP A 23 -35.35 -3.46 -13.19
CA ASP A 23 -36.12 -3.03 -14.38
C ASP A 23 -36.69 -4.21 -15.19
N ALA A 24 -36.18 -5.42 -14.96
CA ALA A 24 -36.67 -6.65 -15.59
C ALA A 24 -37.93 -7.22 -14.92
N VAL A 25 -38.42 -6.57 -13.85
CA VAL A 25 -39.59 -7.00 -13.08
C VAL A 25 -40.69 -5.92 -13.16
N SER A 26 -41.93 -6.32 -13.18
CA SER A 26 -43.07 -5.37 -13.23
C SER A 26 -43.02 -4.39 -12.04
N ALA A 27 -43.45 -3.14 -12.25
CA ALA A 27 -43.46 -2.10 -11.23
C ALA A 27 -44.17 -2.55 -9.94
N LYS A 28 -45.28 -3.29 -10.04
CA LYS A 28 -46.01 -3.84 -8.90
C LYS A 28 -45.18 -4.85 -8.10
N ALA A 29 -44.49 -5.78 -8.77
CA ALA A 29 -43.67 -6.78 -8.11
C ALA A 29 -42.39 -6.15 -7.52
N SER A 30 -41.79 -5.16 -8.21
CA SER A 30 -40.65 -4.39 -7.70
C SER A 30 -40.98 -3.68 -6.41
N GLU A 31 -42.14 -3.02 -6.31
CA GLU A 31 -42.58 -2.34 -5.09
C GLU A 31 -42.82 -3.32 -3.95
N ALA A 32 -43.50 -4.44 -4.21
CA ALA A 32 -43.75 -5.49 -3.20
C ALA A 32 -42.45 -6.11 -2.67
N VAL A 33 -41.49 -6.44 -3.55
CA VAL A 33 -40.21 -7.01 -3.14
C VAL A 33 -39.40 -5.97 -2.36
N ARG A 34 -39.36 -4.72 -2.78
CA ARG A 34 -38.67 -3.63 -2.09
C ARG A 34 -39.22 -3.40 -0.68
N ALA A 35 -40.55 -3.45 -0.51
CA ALA A 35 -41.20 -3.33 0.79
C ALA A 35 -40.85 -4.53 1.69
N ALA A 36 -40.90 -5.75 1.18
CA ALA A 36 -40.59 -6.97 1.92
C ALA A 36 -39.10 -7.00 2.35
N VAL A 37 -38.18 -6.61 1.47
CA VAL A 37 -36.73 -6.49 1.78
C VAL A 37 -36.50 -5.52 2.95
N ARG A 38 -37.14 -4.33 2.91
CA ARG A 38 -37.01 -3.33 3.99
C ARG A 38 -37.59 -3.87 5.31
N GLU A 39 -38.79 -4.43 5.29
CA GLU A 39 -39.48 -4.85 6.49
C GLU A 39 -38.79 -6.04 7.16
N LEU A 40 -38.25 -6.97 6.39
CA LEU A 40 -37.50 -8.12 6.88
C LEU A 40 -36.03 -7.82 7.17
N ASN A 41 -35.56 -6.57 6.93
CA ASN A 41 -34.14 -6.21 6.96
C ASN A 41 -33.27 -7.22 6.19
N TYR A 42 -33.80 -7.72 5.07
CA TYR A 42 -33.12 -8.75 4.30
C TYR A 42 -31.94 -8.18 3.54
N VAL A 43 -30.76 -8.74 3.81
CA VAL A 43 -29.55 -8.44 3.07
C VAL A 43 -29.30 -9.55 2.04
N PRO A 44 -29.32 -9.24 0.72
CA PRO A 44 -29.03 -10.23 -0.30
C PRO A 44 -27.62 -10.81 -0.13
N ASN A 45 -27.48 -12.13 -0.22
CA ASN A 45 -26.18 -12.75 -0.32
C ASN A 45 -25.61 -12.52 -1.74
N MET A 46 -24.77 -11.50 -1.89
CA MET A 46 -24.17 -11.12 -3.16
C MET A 46 -23.22 -12.21 -3.70
N MET A 47 -22.62 -13.02 -2.82
CA MET A 47 -21.74 -14.13 -3.22
C MET A 47 -22.53 -15.23 -3.94
N ALA A 48 -23.72 -15.57 -3.45
CA ALA A 48 -24.57 -16.57 -4.09
C ALA A 48 -25.12 -16.12 -5.44
N GLY A 49 -25.29 -14.80 -5.64
CA GLY A 49 -25.72 -14.22 -6.91
C GLY A 49 -24.59 -14.05 -7.92
N GLY A 50 -23.36 -13.80 -7.46
CA GLY A 50 -22.15 -13.59 -8.29
C GLY A 50 -21.69 -14.86 -9.01
N LEU A 51 -21.80 -16.02 -8.37
CA LEU A 51 -21.48 -17.31 -8.97
C LEU A 51 -22.34 -17.62 -10.22
N ALA A 52 -23.56 -17.10 -10.28
CA ALA A 52 -24.48 -17.31 -11.41
C ALA A 52 -24.31 -16.30 -12.57
N ALA A 53 -23.57 -15.17 -12.36
CA ALA A 53 -23.60 -14.04 -13.29
C ALA A 53 -22.20 -13.56 -13.77
N ALA A 54 -21.10 -14.18 -13.38
CA ALA A 54 -19.72 -13.72 -13.65
C ALA A 54 -19.47 -12.23 -13.30
N ASN A 55 -20.28 -11.62 -12.40
CA ASN A 55 -20.28 -10.20 -12.07
C ASN A 55 -20.06 -9.96 -10.57
N SER A 56 -18.90 -10.36 -10.05
CA SER A 56 -18.51 -9.97 -8.70
C SER A 56 -18.43 -8.44 -8.59
N ARG A 57 -18.88 -7.92 -7.44
CA ARG A 57 -18.73 -6.51 -7.09
C ARG A 57 -17.68 -6.27 -6.01
N VAL A 58 -16.90 -7.30 -5.69
CA VAL A 58 -15.86 -7.24 -4.67
C VAL A 58 -14.49 -7.23 -5.32
N VAL A 59 -13.63 -6.30 -4.95
CA VAL A 59 -12.21 -6.27 -5.29
C VAL A 59 -11.43 -6.67 -4.04
N GLY A 60 -10.62 -7.73 -4.15
CA GLY A 60 -9.69 -8.10 -3.09
C GLY A 60 -8.52 -7.12 -3.04
N VAL A 61 -8.14 -6.68 -1.85
CA VAL A 61 -6.97 -5.82 -1.65
C VAL A 61 -6.11 -6.42 -0.55
N ILE A 62 -4.87 -6.76 -0.88
CA ILE A 62 -3.93 -7.38 0.05
C ILE A 62 -2.73 -6.45 0.23
N VAL A 63 -2.52 -5.98 1.46
CA VAL A 63 -1.41 -5.10 1.83
C VAL A 63 -0.53 -5.75 2.89
N PRO A 64 0.76 -5.36 3.03
CA PRO A 64 1.63 -5.96 4.04
C PRO A 64 1.20 -5.63 5.47
N SER A 65 0.73 -4.41 5.72
CA SER A 65 0.33 -4.02 7.08
C SER A 65 -0.69 -2.89 7.05
N VAL A 66 -1.65 -2.94 7.95
CA VAL A 66 -2.59 -1.84 8.22
C VAL A 66 -2.13 -0.94 9.36
N ARG A 67 -1.05 -1.31 10.06
CA ARG A 67 -0.44 -0.48 11.11
C ARG A 67 0.32 0.70 10.54
N ASN A 68 0.86 0.54 9.34
CA ASN A 68 1.53 1.61 8.61
C ASN A 68 0.50 2.41 7.81
N ALA A 69 0.38 3.69 8.12
CA ALA A 69 -0.56 4.60 7.43
C ALA A 69 -0.26 4.81 5.93
N PHE A 70 0.88 4.31 5.42
CA PHE A 70 1.25 4.43 4.00
C PHE A 70 0.18 3.93 3.03
N PHE A 71 -0.42 2.78 3.34
CA PHE A 71 -1.44 2.20 2.47
C PHE A 71 -2.81 2.84 2.62
N ALA A 72 -3.03 3.61 3.71
CA ALA A 72 -4.35 4.18 4.01
C ALA A 72 -4.83 5.14 2.91
N GLU A 73 -3.96 6.02 2.43
CA GLU A 73 -4.27 6.97 1.35
C GLU A 73 -4.62 6.23 0.05
N THR A 74 -3.83 5.21 -0.30
CA THR A 74 -4.09 4.37 -1.48
C THR A 74 -5.41 3.61 -1.36
N VAL A 75 -5.66 2.99 -0.21
CA VAL A 75 -6.91 2.25 0.04
C VAL A 75 -8.12 3.19 0.00
N ALA A 76 -8.00 4.40 0.57
CA ALA A 76 -9.07 5.39 0.54
C ALA A 76 -9.39 5.86 -0.88
N ALA A 77 -8.37 6.21 -1.68
CA ALA A 77 -8.54 6.62 -3.07
C ALA A 77 -9.12 5.48 -3.93
N LEU A 78 -8.59 4.26 -3.76
CA LEU A 78 -9.08 3.07 -4.44
C LEU A 78 -10.55 2.79 -4.08
N GLN A 79 -10.92 2.84 -2.80
CA GLN A 79 -12.29 2.66 -2.32
C GLN A 79 -13.24 3.71 -2.91
N PHE A 80 -12.80 4.96 -2.96
CA PHE A 80 -13.59 6.07 -3.51
C PHE A 80 -13.89 5.84 -5.00
N GLU A 81 -12.87 5.58 -5.82
CA GLU A 81 -13.04 5.39 -7.26
C GLU A 81 -13.81 4.09 -7.60
N LEU A 82 -13.51 2.99 -6.95
CA LEU A 82 -14.23 1.73 -7.12
C LEU A 82 -15.69 1.85 -6.66
N GLY A 83 -15.95 2.61 -5.58
CA GLY A 83 -17.30 2.88 -5.07
C GLY A 83 -18.19 3.57 -6.11
N ARG A 84 -17.63 4.51 -6.89
CA ARG A 84 -18.34 5.17 -8.01
C ARG A 84 -18.73 4.17 -9.12
N ALA A 85 -17.96 3.11 -9.29
CA ALA A 85 -18.26 2.01 -10.21
C ALA A 85 -19.14 0.90 -9.59
N GLY A 86 -19.65 1.09 -8.37
CA GLY A 86 -20.46 0.11 -7.64
C GLY A 86 -19.69 -1.11 -7.16
N LEU A 87 -18.36 -0.98 -7.02
CA LEU A 87 -17.46 -2.01 -6.48
C LEU A 87 -17.12 -1.70 -5.03
N GLN A 88 -16.88 -2.76 -4.25
CA GLN A 88 -16.46 -2.67 -2.85
C GLN A 88 -15.12 -3.35 -2.67
N ILE A 89 -14.28 -2.85 -1.78
CA ILE A 89 -13.03 -3.54 -1.44
C ILE A 89 -13.21 -4.49 -0.26
N LEU A 90 -12.46 -5.58 -0.30
CA LEU A 90 -12.25 -6.48 0.82
C LEU A 90 -10.76 -6.48 1.14
N LEU A 91 -10.40 -5.87 2.27
CA LEU A 91 -9.02 -5.66 2.67
C LEU A 91 -8.50 -6.81 3.54
N GLY A 92 -7.37 -7.38 3.16
CA GLY A 92 -6.57 -8.29 3.97
C GLY A 92 -5.17 -7.75 4.19
N HIS A 93 -4.48 -8.22 5.24
CA HIS A 93 -3.09 -7.88 5.49
C HIS A 93 -2.27 -9.10 5.90
N THR A 94 -0.96 -9.08 5.60
CA THR A 94 -0.07 -10.23 5.73
C THR A 94 0.95 -10.10 6.87
N GLU A 95 1.14 -8.91 7.42
CA GLU A 95 2.25 -8.56 8.34
C GLU A 95 3.64 -8.98 7.79
N TYR A 96 3.82 -8.90 6.45
CA TYR A 96 5.01 -9.31 5.70
C TYR A 96 5.26 -10.82 5.68
N ASP A 97 4.31 -11.64 6.16
CA ASP A 97 4.42 -13.10 6.14
C ASP A 97 3.99 -13.65 4.78
N ARG A 98 4.90 -14.36 4.10
CA ARG A 98 4.66 -14.97 2.79
C ARG A 98 3.67 -16.13 2.83
N VAL A 99 3.57 -16.84 3.95
CA VAL A 99 2.58 -17.93 4.13
C VAL A 99 1.19 -17.35 4.28
N ALA A 100 1.07 -16.28 5.08
CA ALA A 100 -0.19 -15.55 5.22
C ALA A 100 -0.59 -14.91 3.89
N GLU A 101 0.36 -14.38 3.09
CA GLU A 101 0.09 -13.84 1.76
C GLU A 101 -0.52 -14.90 0.84
N GLU A 102 0.11 -16.07 0.72
CA GLU A 102 -0.41 -17.17 -0.11
C GLU A 102 -1.82 -17.58 0.32
N ALA A 103 -2.05 -17.75 1.62
CA ALA A 103 -3.35 -18.13 2.17
C ALA A 103 -4.43 -17.08 1.85
N LEU A 104 -4.11 -15.78 1.98
CA LEU A 104 -5.03 -14.69 1.65
C LEU A 104 -5.31 -14.61 0.15
N VAL A 105 -4.30 -14.76 -0.70
CA VAL A 105 -4.49 -14.80 -2.16
C VAL A 105 -5.41 -15.95 -2.55
N ARG A 106 -5.15 -17.16 -2.05
CA ARG A 106 -5.99 -18.35 -2.30
C ARG A 106 -7.42 -18.14 -1.85
N THR A 107 -7.61 -17.63 -0.64
CA THR A 107 -8.93 -17.35 -0.07
C THR A 107 -9.66 -16.30 -0.89
N THR A 108 -8.99 -15.19 -1.22
CA THR A 108 -9.60 -14.09 -1.99
C THR A 108 -10.01 -14.54 -3.39
N LEU A 109 -9.14 -15.27 -4.10
CA LEU A 109 -9.46 -15.79 -5.43
C LEU A 109 -10.60 -16.82 -5.40
N SER A 110 -10.75 -17.58 -4.31
CA SER A 110 -11.86 -18.55 -4.16
C SER A 110 -13.24 -17.88 -4.11
N TRP A 111 -13.30 -16.60 -3.80
CA TRP A 111 -14.55 -15.81 -3.83
C TRP A 111 -14.86 -15.22 -5.21
N ALA A 112 -14.07 -15.55 -6.24
CA ALA A 112 -14.21 -15.01 -7.59
C ALA A 112 -14.39 -13.48 -7.59
N PRO A 113 -13.41 -12.70 -7.11
CA PRO A 113 -13.52 -11.25 -7.02
C PRO A 113 -13.57 -10.61 -8.42
N ALA A 114 -13.94 -9.35 -8.50
CA ALA A 114 -13.90 -8.57 -9.74
C ALA A 114 -12.46 -8.26 -10.20
N ALA A 115 -11.54 -8.18 -9.25
CA ALA A 115 -10.10 -8.01 -9.42
C ALA A 115 -9.39 -8.33 -8.10
N LEU A 116 -8.08 -8.54 -8.15
CA LEU A 116 -7.22 -8.62 -6.96
C LEU A 116 -6.11 -7.57 -7.07
N VAL A 117 -5.99 -6.77 -6.02
CA VAL A 117 -4.90 -5.79 -5.83
C VAL A 117 -3.98 -6.33 -4.74
N ILE A 118 -2.67 -6.35 -5.00
CA ILE A 118 -1.69 -6.86 -4.03
C ILE A 118 -0.45 -5.95 -4.01
N ALA A 119 0.07 -5.67 -2.82
CA ALA A 119 1.23 -4.79 -2.68
C ALA A 119 2.55 -5.53 -2.89
N GLY A 120 3.41 -4.98 -3.77
CA GLY A 120 4.72 -5.51 -4.09
C GLY A 120 4.75 -6.39 -5.33
N THR A 121 5.97 -6.74 -5.75
CA THR A 121 6.24 -7.64 -6.88
C THR A 121 7.02 -8.90 -6.46
N ASP A 122 7.65 -8.86 -5.27
CA ASP A 122 8.40 -9.98 -4.68
C ASP A 122 7.47 -10.93 -3.92
N HIS A 123 6.95 -11.93 -4.61
CA HIS A 123 6.07 -12.97 -4.04
C HIS A 123 6.74 -14.34 -4.04
N SER A 124 6.22 -15.28 -3.23
CA SER A 124 6.63 -16.68 -3.32
C SER A 124 6.28 -17.28 -4.68
N ALA A 125 7.01 -18.33 -5.11
CA ALA A 125 6.69 -19.04 -6.35
C ALA A 125 5.23 -19.57 -6.35
N ALA A 126 4.73 -20.00 -5.19
CA ALA A 126 3.35 -20.44 -5.03
C ALA A 126 2.35 -19.29 -5.22
N THR A 127 2.58 -18.14 -4.58
CA THR A 127 1.76 -16.93 -4.76
C THR A 127 1.78 -16.47 -6.22
N ARG A 128 2.96 -16.38 -6.86
CA ARG A 128 3.06 -16.01 -8.29
C ARG A 128 2.30 -16.98 -9.19
N GLY A 129 2.37 -18.28 -8.90
CA GLY A 129 1.60 -19.29 -9.64
C GLY A 129 0.09 -19.08 -9.52
N LEU A 130 -0.42 -18.76 -8.32
CA LEU A 130 -1.84 -18.45 -8.11
C LEU A 130 -2.27 -17.17 -8.85
N LEU A 131 -1.46 -16.12 -8.77
CA LEU A 131 -1.72 -14.85 -9.45
C LEU A 131 -1.69 -15.03 -10.98
N GLY A 132 -0.70 -15.75 -11.53
CA GLY A 132 -0.54 -15.97 -12.96
C GLY A 132 -1.61 -16.88 -13.57
N ALA A 133 -2.20 -17.79 -12.79
CA ALA A 133 -3.30 -18.64 -13.22
C ALA A 133 -4.67 -17.98 -12.99
N SER A 134 -4.71 -16.75 -12.47
CA SER A 134 -5.96 -16.09 -12.10
C SER A 134 -6.77 -15.66 -13.33
N PRO A 135 -8.08 -15.98 -13.38
CA PRO A 135 -8.97 -15.51 -14.44
C PRO A 135 -9.41 -14.05 -14.27
N VAL A 136 -9.10 -13.42 -13.12
CA VAL A 136 -9.48 -12.03 -12.84
C VAL A 136 -8.26 -11.10 -12.94
N PRO A 137 -8.46 -9.81 -13.25
CA PRO A 137 -7.38 -8.83 -13.31
C PRO A 137 -6.57 -8.78 -12.01
N ILE A 138 -5.24 -8.75 -12.13
CA ILE A 138 -4.31 -8.58 -11.02
C ILE A 138 -3.61 -7.25 -11.17
N VAL A 139 -3.60 -6.42 -10.10
CA VAL A 139 -2.83 -5.18 -10.07
C VAL A 139 -1.87 -5.24 -8.89
N GLN A 140 -0.58 -5.28 -9.19
CA GLN A 140 0.47 -5.16 -8.20
C GLN A 140 0.73 -3.68 -7.92
N ILE A 141 0.78 -3.28 -6.65
CA ILE A 141 0.87 -1.86 -6.29
C ILE A 141 2.10 -1.56 -5.42
N TRP A 142 2.50 -0.28 -5.39
CA TRP A 142 3.56 0.25 -4.52
C TRP A 142 4.98 -0.16 -4.88
N GLU A 143 5.23 -0.87 -5.96
CA GLU A 143 6.59 -1.27 -6.32
C GLU A 143 6.76 -1.39 -7.84
N LEU A 144 7.81 -0.77 -8.36
CA LEU A 144 8.31 -0.94 -9.71
C LEU A 144 9.83 -1.20 -9.67
N GLY A 145 10.37 -1.69 -10.77
CA GLY A 145 11.82 -1.93 -10.93
C GLY A 145 12.32 -3.25 -10.35
N GLY A 146 11.42 -4.08 -9.81
CA GLY A 146 11.70 -5.45 -9.38
C GLY A 146 11.43 -6.48 -10.49
N GLU A 147 10.81 -7.61 -10.14
CA GLU A 147 10.34 -8.60 -11.10
C GLU A 147 9.23 -8.02 -11.99
N ALA A 148 9.12 -8.54 -13.21
CA ALA A 148 8.02 -8.17 -14.11
C ALA A 148 6.66 -8.46 -13.45
N PRO A 149 5.68 -7.55 -13.59
CA PRO A 149 4.36 -7.77 -13.02
C PRO A 149 3.70 -9.02 -13.62
N VAL A 150 2.85 -9.66 -12.82
CA VAL A 150 2.09 -10.83 -13.27
C VAL A 150 1.06 -10.44 -14.32
N ASP A 151 0.40 -9.29 -14.13
CA ASP A 151 -0.56 -8.72 -15.08
C ASP A 151 -0.29 -7.21 -15.21
N MET A 152 -0.66 -6.39 -14.22
CA MET A 152 -0.47 -4.93 -14.23
C MET A 152 0.24 -4.46 -12.98
N ALA A 153 0.95 -3.32 -13.05
CA ALA A 153 1.58 -2.70 -11.89
C ALA A 153 1.37 -1.18 -11.84
N VAL A 154 1.20 -0.65 -10.63
CA VAL A 154 1.11 0.80 -10.35
C VAL A 154 1.97 1.11 -9.14
N GLY A 155 2.96 1.97 -9.28
CA GLY A 155 3.84 2.28 -8.15
C GLY A 155 5.03 3.14 -8.55
N PHE A 156 6.15 2.94 -7.90
CA PHE A 156 7.39 3.69 -8.12
C PHE A 156 8.62 2.84 -7.75
N ASP A 157 9.80 3.30 -8.16
CA ASP A 157 11.06 2.60 -7.89
C ASP A 157 11.61 2.99 -6.50
N HIS A 158 11.66 2.01 -5.58
CA HIS A 158 12.21 2.19 -4.23
C HIS A 158 13.73 2.42 -4.22
N ARG A 159 14.50 1.88 -5.16
CA ARG A 159 15.94 2.18 -5.29
C ARG A 159 16.14 3.65 -5.64
N ALA A 160 15.31 4.18 -6.55
CA ALA A 160 15.33 5.60 -6.90
C ALA A 160 14.99 6.49 -5.69
N VAL A 161 14.04 6.09 -4.84
CA VAL A 161 13.73 6.77 -3.57
C VAL A 161 14.95 6.83 -2.66
N GLY A 162 15.62 5.69 -2.44
CA GLY A 162 16.83 5.64 -1.61
C GLY A 162 17.94 6.54 -2.15
N ALA A 163 18.18 6.47 -3.46
CA ALA A 163 19.16 7.31 -4.14
C ALA A 163 18.84 8.81 -4.01
N ALA A 164 17.56 9.19 -4.17
CA ALA A 164 17.11 10.57 -4.00
C ALA A 164 17.32 11.07 -2.56
N THR A 165 17.04 10.22 -1.55
CA THR A 165 17.28 10.52 -0.14
C THR A 165 18.76 10.79 0.13
N ALA A 166 19.68 9.95 -0.36
CA ALA A 166 21.12 10.15 -0.20
C ALA A 166 21.59 11.44 -0.87
N ARG A 167 21.18 11.68 -2.12
CA ARG A 167 21.53 12.91 -2.85
C ARG A 167 20.99 14.17 -2.17
N HIS A 168 19.76 14.12 -1.65
CA HIS A 168 19.21 15.24 -0.89
C HIS A 168 20.05 15.55 0.34
N LEU A 169 20.37 14.57 1.19
CA LEU A 169 21.21 14.76 2.36
C LEU A 169 22.60 15.30 2.00
N ALA A 170 23.23 14.78 0.95
CA ALA A 170 24.51 15.27 0.45
C ALA A 170 24.44 16.73 -0.02
N SER A 171 23.36 17.11 -0.72
CA SER A 171 23.13 18.50 -1.17
C SER A 171 22.93 19.48 0.00
N ARG A 172 22.52 18.95 1.17
CA ARG A 172 22.42 19.70 2.43
C ARG A 172 23.75 19.73 3.22
N GLY A 173 24.85 19.37 2.59
CA GLY A 173 26.18 19.43 3.18
C GLY A 173 26.55 18.21 4.05
N ARG A 174 25.75 17.14 4.07
CA ARG A 174 26.08 15.95 4.85
C ARG A 174 27.17 15.14 4.16
N ARG A 175 28.20 14.77 4.92
CA ARG A 175 29.42 14.11 4.40
C ARG A 175 29.58 12.67 4.87
N SER A 176 28.82 12.25 5.87
CA SER A 176 28.70 10.86 6.31
C SER A 176 27.24 10.48 6.33
N LEU A 177 26.87 9.38 5.68
CA LEU A 177 25.48 9.00 5.48
C LEU A 177 25.16 7.69 6.19
N VAL A 178 23.96 7.60 6.77
CA VAL A 178 23.45 6.38 7.41
C VAL A 178 22.02 6.15 6.95
N PHE A 179 21.70 4.90 6.63
CA PHE A 179 20.32 4.47 6.42
C PHE A 179 19.85 3.60 7.58
N LEU A 180 18.67 3.91 8.13
CA LEU A 180 18.08 3.19 9.26
C LEU A 180 16.84 2.43 8.81
N SER A 181 16.78 1.13 9.13
CA SER A 181 15.61 0.30 8.81
C SER A 181 15.32 -0.74 9.90
N GLY A 182 14.10 -1.27 9.84
CA GLY A 182 13.69 -2.45 10.58
C GLY A 182 13.13 -3.50 9.64
N ARG A 183 13.39 -4.78 9.92
CA ARG A 183 12.90 -5.94 9.15
C ARG A 183 13.21 -5.91 7.66
N SER A 184 14.36 -5.38 7.22
CA SER A 184 14.66 -5.27 5.79
C SER A 184 14.72 -6.63 5.07
N HIS A 185 14.91 -7.72 5.80
CA HIS A 185 14.85 -9.08 5.26
C HIS A 185 13.41 -9.51 4.88
N GLU A 186 12.39 -8.93 5.53
CA GLU A 186 10.97 -9.15 5.23
C GLU A 186 10.41 -8.02 4.35
N ASP A 187 10.69 -6.75 4.69
CA ASP A 187 10.30 -5.58 3.88
C ASP A 187 11.32 -5.30 2.78
N LYS A 188 11.17 -5.98 1.64
CA LYS A 188 12.04 -5.83 0.47
C LYS A 188 12.05 -4.41 -0.10
N ARG A 189 10.98 -3.65 0.07
CA ARG A 189 10.91 -2.24 -0.36
C ARG A 189 11.81 -1.37 0.52
N ALA A 190 11.87 -1.60 1.83
CA ALA A 190 12.83 -0.94 2.72
C ALA A 190 14.28 -1.33 2.37
N ALA A 191 14.53 -2.61 2.07
CA ALA A 191 15.82 -3.09 1.59
C ALA A 191 16.23 -2.39 0.28
N SER A 192 15.35 -2.31 -0.70
CA SER A 192 15.60 -1.62 -1.97
C SER A 192 15.92 -0.13 -1.79
N ARG A 193 15.24 0.55 -0.84
CA ARG A 193 15.60 1.94 -0.49
C ARG A 193 17.00 2.02 0.12
N ALA A 194 17.37 1.11 1.03
CA ALA A 194 18.71 1.06 1.60
C ALA A 194 19.78 0.83 0.53
N GLU A 195 19.56 -0.10 -0.38
CA GLU A 195 20.47 -0.39 -1.50
C GLU A 195 20.66 0.82 -2.41
N GLY A 196 19.57 1.48 -2.81
CA GLY A 196 19.63 2.70 -3.62
C GLY A 196 20.37 3.84 -2.92
N PHE A 197 20.14 4.00 -1.60
CA PHE A 197 20.82 4.98 -0.77
C PHE A 197 22.33 4.75 -0.73
N LEU A 198 22.76 3.52 -0.45
CA LEU A 198 24.19 3.16 -0.40
C LEU A 198 24.87 3.29 -1.76
N ALA A 199 24.18 2.87 -2.83
CA ALA A 199 24.71 2.99 -4.19
C ALA A 199 24.96 4.47 -4.57
N ALA A 200 23.98 5.35 -4.33
CA ALA A 200 24.12 6.78 -4.62
C ALA A 200 25.19 7.44 -3.74
N ALA A 201 25.32 7.08 -2.47
CA ALA A 201 26.40 7.56 -1.61
C ALA A 201 27.78 7.16 -2.17
N LYS A 202 27.93 5.92 -2.62
CA LYS A 202 29.16 5.43 -3.27
C LYS A 202 29.48 6.19 -4.55
N GLU A 203 28.48 6.44 -5.39
CA GLU A 203 28.65 7.27 -6.61
C GLU A 203 29.17 8.68 -6.31
N MET A 204 28.72 9.26 -5.17
CA MET A 204 29.16 10.58 -4.71
C MET A 204 30.50 10.56 -3.94
N GLY A 205 31.10 9.38 -3.74
CA GLY A 205 32.33 9.23 -2.94
C GLY A 205 32.14 9.49 -1.44
N LEU A 206 30.92 9.36 -0.94
CA LEU A 206 30.61 9.58 0.47
C LEU A 206 30.56 8.26 1.25
N PRO A 207 31.15 8.21 2.46
CA PRO A 207 30.99 7.06 3.35
C PRO A 207 29.51 6.90 3.73
N ALA A 208 29.01 5.66 3.62
CA ALA A 208 27.64 5.35 3.99
C ALA A 208 27.56 3.99 4.71
N ARG A 209 26.63 3.89 5.65
CA ARG A 209 26.32 2.66 6.38
C ARG A 209 24.82 2.37 6.39
N HIS A 210 24.49 1.12 6.55
CA HIS A 210 23.11 0.66 6.76
C HIS A 210 23.01 0.01 8.15
N PHE A 211 22.16 0.54 9.00
CA PHE A 211 21.82 -0.06 10.29
C PHE A 211 20.41 -0.63 10.20
N ASP A 212 20.36 -1.95 10.09
CA ASP A 212 19.11 -2.71 10.11
C ASP A 212 18.91 -3.41 11.45
N HIS A 213 17.67 -3.67 11.81
CA HIS A 213 17.29 -4.35 13.03
C HIS A 213 16.09 -5.29 12.79
N PRO A 214 16.02 -6.47 13.43
CA PRO A 214 14.92 -7.41 13.21
C PRO A 214 13.55 -6.97 13.76
N ALA A 215 13.49 -5.90 14.57
CA ALA A 215 12.22 -5.36 15.07
C ALA A 215 11.46 -4.56 14.01
N PRO A 216 10.12 -4.41 14.15
CA PRO A 216 9.32 -3.54 13.31
C PRO A 216 9.81 -2.10 13.28
N ALA A 217 9.65 -1.43 12.14
CA ALA A 217 10.09 -0.04 11.90
C ALA A 217 9.17 0.98 12.63
N THR A 218 9.36 1.12 13.94
CA THR A 218 8.62 2.00 14.86
C THR A 218 9.46 3.19 15.33
N SER A 219 8.83 4.15 16.00
CA SER A 219 9.54 5.27 16.63
C SER A 219 10.45 4.80 17.79
N GLU A 220 10.07 3.76 18.52
CA GLU A 220 10.93 3.17 19.53
C GLU A 220 12.23 2.63 18.92
N LEU A 221 12.12 1.87 17.81
CA LEU A 221 13.28 1.40 17.07
C LEU A 221 14.13 2.57 16.55
N GLY A 222 13.51 3.66 16.11
CA GLY A 222 14.22 4.86 15.67
C GLY A 222 15.14 5.42 16.74
N GLY A 223 14.70 5.47 18.00
CA GLY A 223 15.52 5.84 19.16
C GLY A 223 16.68 4.88 19.41
N ILE A 224 16.43 3.57 19.36
CA ILE A 224 17.46 2.54 19.53
C ILE A 224 18.56 2.68 18.45
N LEU A 225 18.15 2.82 17.18
CA LEU A 225 19.09 2.97 16.08
C LEU A 225 19.86 4.29 16.13
N PHE A 226 19.23 5.38 16.61
CA PHE A 226 19.95 6.65 16.81
C PHE A 226 21.04 6.52 17.86
N ASN A 227 20.81 5.82 18.96
CA ASN A 227 21.85 5.52 19.95
C ASN A 227 23.05 4.81 19.33
N ARG A 228 22.81 3.89 18.40
CA ARG A 228 23.87 3.25 17.63
C ARG A 228 24.60 4.24 16.71
N VAL A 229 23.87 5.15 16.02
CA VAL A 229 24.51 6.22 15.23
C VAL A 229 25.42 7.07 16.08
N VAL A 230 24.97 7.52 17.25
CA VAL A 230 25.77 8.34 18.17
C VAL A 230 27.01 7.59 18.66
N SER A 231 26.88 6.32 19.03
CA SER A 231 28.01 5.52 19.53
C SER A 231 29.06 5.23 18.46
N GLU A 232 28.64 4.97 17.22
CA GLU A 232 29.56 4.59 16.13
C GLU A 232 30.09 5.79 15.32
N LEU A 233 29.35 6.90 15.27
CA LEU A 233 29.64 8.07 14.42
C LEU A 233 29.61 9.41 15.17
N GLY A 234 29.46 9.43 16.49
CA GLY A 234 29.31 10.65 17.28
C GLY A 234 30.51 11.59 17.30
N GLY A 235 31.66 11.17 16.74
CA GLY A 235 32.82 12.02 16.50
C GLY A 235 32.91 12.58 15.08
N GLN A 236 31.96 12.24 14.19
CA GLN A 236 31.93 12.74 12.81
C GLN A 236 31.04 13.97 12.72
N GLU A 237 31.48 14.94 11.92
CA GLU A 237 30.69 16.12 11.59
C GLU A 237 29.75 15.83 10.42
N ALA A 238 28.62 16.57 10.38
CA ALA A 238 27.70 16.60 9.25
C ALA A 238 27.12 15.23 8.87
N VAL A 239 26.61 14.46 9.82
CA VAL A 239 25.96 13.17 9.57
C VAL A 239 24.54 13.37 9.00
N GLY A 240 24.23 12.65 7.92
CA GLY A 240 22.90 12.58 7.30
C GLY A 240 22.26 11.21 7.51
N ILE A 241 21.04 11.18 8.04
CA ILE A 241 20.29 9.97 8.38
C ILE A 241 19.08 9.85 7.47
N GLY A 242 19.07 8.83 6.60
CA GLY A 242 17.89 8.38 5.88
C GLY A 242 17.17 7.30 6.68
N CYS A 243 15.86 7.38 6.78
CA CYS A 243 15.04 6.42 7.50
C CYS A 243 14.12 5.67 6.55
N SER A 244 13.91 4.36 6.77
CA SER A 244 13.03 3.55 5.94
C SER A 244 11.56 4.00 6.03
N ASN A 245 11.19 4.73 7.09
CA ASN A 245 9.88 5.38 7.22
C ASN A 245 9.93 6.57 8.19
N ASP A 246 8.85 7.36 8.23
CA ASP A 246 8.72 8.53 9.08
C ASP A 246 8.67 8.17 10.58
N ALA A 247 8.17 6.99 10.94
CA ALA A 247 8.13 6.57 12.33
C ALA A 247 9.55 6.39 12.92
N ILE A 248 10.46 5.78 12.17
CA ILE A 248 11.89 5.74 12.55
C ILE A 248 12.44 7.17 12.64
N GLY A 249 12.16 8.03 11.66
CA GLY A 249 12.59 9.43 11.68
C GLY A 249 12.12 10.19 12.92
N LEU A 250 10.88 10.00 13.32
CA LEU A 250 10.30 10.58 14.54
C LEU A 250 11.03 10.08 15.80
N GLY A 251 11.33 8.78 15.84
CA GLY A 251 12.10 8.19 16.94
C GLY A 251 13.51 8.76 17.06
N VAL A 252 14.17 9.00 15.92
CA VAL A 252 15.47 9.69 15.87
C VAL A 252 15.35 11.10 16.44
N ILE A 253 14.33 11.87 16.05
CA ILE A 253 14.09 13.23 16.55
C ILE A 253 13.91 13.22 18.07
N PHE A 254 13.05 12.36 18.60
CA PHE A 254 12.79 12.27 20.03
C PHE A 254 14.04 11.88 20.82
N GLU A 255 14.83 10.93 20.32
CA GLU A 255 16.05 10.51 21.01
C GLU A 255 17.14 11.60 20.93
N ALA A 256 17.26 12.28 19.80
CA ALA A 256 18.16 13.41 19.67
C ALA A 256 17.84 14.52 20.70
N GLN A 257 16.55 14.84 20.87
CA GLN A 257 16.10 15.80 21.88
C GLN A 257 16.45 15.37 23.31
N ARG A 258 16.25 14.07 23.66
CA ARG A 258 16.63 13.53 24.98
C ARG A 258 18.12 13.67 25.26
N GLN A 259 18.95 13.56 24.21
CA GLN A 259 20.41 13.67 24.32
C GLN A 259 20.94 15.10 24.06
N SER A 260 20.06 16.09 23.93
CA SER A 260 20.43 17.47 23.62
C SER A 260 21.26 17.60 22.31
N LYS A 261 21.01 16.72 21.34
CA LYS A 261 21.59 16.77 20.01
C LYS A 261 20.73 17.62 19.08
N SER A 262 21.40 18.44 18.27
CA SER A 262 20.72 19.36 17.35
C SER A 262 20.32 18.68 16.04
N ILE A 263 19.07 18.86 15.65
CA ILE A 263 18.57 18.53 14.30
C ILE A 263 18.07 19.83 13.67
N PRO A 264 18.57 20.23 12.50
CA PRO A 264 19.50 19.54 11.61
C PRO A 264 20.99 19.78 11.90
N GLY A 265 21.35 20.50 12.96
CA GLY A 265 22.73 20.88 13.25
C GLY A 265 23.72 19.73 13.24
N ASP A 266 23.67 18.90 14.30
CA ASP A 266 24.56 17.72 14.44
C ASP A 266 24.16 16.61 13.45
N TYR A 267 22.86 16.36 13.30
CA TYR A 267 22.31 15.28 12.48
C TYR A 267 21.18 15.81 11.61
N ALA A 268 21.26 15.60 10.28
CA ALA A 268 20.11 15.80 9.42
C ALA A 268 19.32 14.49 9.30
N VAL A 269 17.99 14.58 9.28
CA VAL A 269 17.12 13.39 9.27
C VAL A 269 16.11 13.51 8.14
N MET A 270 15.95 12.43 7.37
CA MET A 270 14.97 12.34 6.30
C MET A 270 14.19 11.02 6.41
N GLY A 271 12.85 11.12 6.43
CA GLY A 271 11.92 10.00 6.48
C GLY A 271 11.46 9.52 5.11
N PHE A 272 10.42 8.68 5.13
CA PHE A 272 9.67 8.21 3.96
C PHE A 272 8.22 7.96 4.37
N GLY A 273 7.29 8.51 3.58
CA GLY A 273 5.85 8.30 3.72
C GLY A 273 5.03 9.59 3.75
N ASP A 274 5.61 10.68 4.21
CA ASP A 274 4.94 11.98 4.44
C ASP A 274 3.68 11.83 5.30
N LEU A 275 3.82 11.06 6.40
CA LEU A 275 2.73 10.84 7.34
C LEU A 275 2.33 12.17 8.02
N GLU A 276 1.08 12.28 8.44
CA GLU A 276 0.50 13.49 9.01
C GLU A 276 1.38 14.16 10.08
N PHE A 277 1.93 13.36 10.98
CA PHE A 277 2.81 13.88 12.05
C PHE A 277 4.14 14.45 11.54
N ALA A 278 4.59 14.10 10.32
CA ALA A 278 5.85 14.58 9.78
C ALA A 278 5.89 16.11 9.63
N ALA A 279 4.75 16.72 9.32
CA ALA A 279 4.60 18.16 9.25
C ALA A 279 4.46 18.82 10.62
N SER A 280 3.97 18.08 11.64
CA SER A 280 3.56 18.62 12.95
C SER A 280 4.56 18.34 14.06
N CYS A 281 5.51 17.39 13.88
CA CYS A 281 6.56 17.14 14.87
C CYS A 281 7.54 18.32 14.96
N ASN A 282 8.32 18.37 16.00
CA ASN A 282 9.29 19.45 16.22
C ASN A 282 10.72 18.91 16.35
N PRO A 283 11.64 19.26 15.41
CA PRO A 283 11.39 20.02 14.17
C PRO A 283 10.58 19.20 13.15
N PRO A 284 9.83 19.88 12.24
CA PRO A 284 9.10 19.22 11.16
C PRO A 284 10.01 18.35 10.28
N LEU A 285 9.63 17.08 10.08
CA LEU A 285 10.44 16.05 9.42
C LEU A 285 10.42 16.20 7.90
N SER A 286 11.59 16.36 7.29
CA SER A 286 11.81 16.20 5.86
C SER A 286 11.61 14.73 5.48
N THR A 287 10.94 14.46 4.36
CA THR A 287 10.57 13.11 4.00
C THR A 287 10.43 12.92 2.49
N VAL A 288 10.37 11.68 2.03
CA VAL A 288 9.93 11.35 0.68
C VAL A 288 8.45 11.06 0.72
N ARG A 289 7.67 11.73 -0.14
CA ARG A 289 6.24 11.52 -0.30
C ARG A 289 5.96 10.60 -1.49
N PRO A 290 5.47 9.38 -1.29
CA PRO A 290 4.83 8.60 -2.34
C PRO A 290 3.45 9.21 -2.63
N PHE A 291 2.99 9.10 -3.88
CA PHE A 291 1.66 9.60 -4.26
C PHE A 291 0.62 8.49 -4.11
N GLY A 292 0.26 8.19 -2.85
CA GLY A 292 -0.64 7.09 -2.51
C GLY A 292 -2.03 7.20 -3.14
N ASP A 293 -2.57 8.41 -3.21
CA ASP A 293 -3.83 8.73 -3.87
C ASP A 293 -3.79 8.43 -5.37
N LEU A 294 -2.70 8.78 -6.05
CA LEU A 294 -2.50 8.49 -7.46
C LEU A 294 -2.37 6.98 -7.70
N ILE A 295 -1.65 6.25 -6.83
CA ILE A 295 -1.57 4.78 -6.90
C ILE A 295 -2.99 4.18 -6.82
N GLY A 296 -3.82 4.64 -5.88
CA GLY A 296 -5.19 4.15 -5.72
C GLY A 296 -6.07 4.45 -6.92
N SER A 297 -6.06 5.68 -7.44
CA SER A 297 -6.89 6.10 -8.57
C SER A 297 -6.48 5.42 -9.89
N GLU A 298 -5.17 5.31 -10.17
CA GLU A 298 -4.68 4.60 -11.35
C GLU A 298 -4.98 3.09 -11.29
N THR A 299 -4.88 2.48 -10.11
CA THR A 299 -5.28 1.09 -9.89
C THR A 299 -6.76 0.88 -10.21
N ALA A 300 -7.64 1.75 -9.72
CA ALA A 300 -9.06 1.68 -10.03
C ALA A 300 -9.34 1.85 -11.53
N ARG A 301 -8.64 2.78 -12.19
CA ARG A 301 -8.75 3.01 -13.64
C ARG A 301 -8.38 1.76 -14.45
N LEU A 302 -7.26 1.10 -14.11
CA LEU A 302 -6.83 -0.13 -14.76
C LEU A 302 -7.85 -1.27 -14.56
N ILE A 303 -8.36 -1.45 -13.34
CA ILE A 303 -9.39 -2.45 -13.03
C ILE A 303 -10.65 -2.21 -13.89
N ALA A 304 -11.13 -0.96 -13.94
CA ALA A 304 -12.32 -0.60 -14.72
C ALA A 304 -12.12 -0.87 -16.22
N ALA A 305 -10.98 -0.51 -16.77
CA ALA A 305 -10.65 -0.72 -18.17
C ALA A 305 -10.57 -2.22 -18.53
N ARG A 306 -9.91 -3.04 -17.71
CA ARG A 306 -9.82 -4.50 -17.91
C ARG A 306 -11.20 -5.17 -17.85
N ARG A 307 -12.06 -4.76 -16.94
CA ARG A 307 -13.44 -5.26 -16.85
C ARG A 307 -14.30 -4.91 -18.06
N ASN A 308 -13.99 -3.80 -18.74
CA ASN A 308 -14.67 -3.39 -19.97
C ASN A 308 -14.07 -4.04 -21.23
N GLY A 309 -13.20 -5.03 -21.10
CA GLY A 309 -12.65 -5.83 -22.20
C GLY A 309 -11.36 -5.27 -22.83
N SER A 310 -10.64 -4.38 -22.14
CA SER A 310 -9.35 -3.87 -22.64
C SER A 310 -8.21 -4.85 -22.31
N ASP A 311 -8.13 -5.95 -23.07
CA ASP A 311 -7.07 -6.99 -22.87
C ASP A 311 -5.65 -6.48 -23.20
N GLU A 312 -5.54 -5.41 -23.97
CA GLU A 312 -4.29 -4.73 -24.31
C GLU A 312 -3.53 -4.18 -23.09
N LEU A 313 -4.18 -4.09 -21.92
CA LEU A 313 -3.57 -3.59 -20.68
C LEU A 313 -2.74 -4.64 -19.92
N ALA A 314 -2.74 -5.90 -20.36
CA ALA A 314 -1.87 -6.91 -19.75
C ALA A 314 -0.39 -6.47 -19.87
N GLY A 315 0.37 -6.57 -18.77
CA GLY A 315 1.75 -6.11 -18.71
C GLY A 315 1.92 -4.59 -18.51
N THR A 316 0.82 -3.82 -18.42
CA THR A 316 0.90 -2.36 -18.23
C THR A 316 1.53 -2.02 -16.87
N THR A 317 2.50 -1.10 -16.93
CA THR A 317 3.16 -0.53 -15.75
C THR A 317 2.92 0.97 -15.72
N VAL A 318 2.44 1.49 -14.58
CA VAL A 318 2.22 2.93 -14.37
C VAL A 318 3.17 3.41 -13.28
N ASP A 319 4.14 4.25 -13.64
CA ASP A 319 5.02 4.92 -12.68
C ASP A 319 4.35 6.19 -12.17
N THR A 320 4.03 6.19 -10.88
CA THR A 320 3.44 7.36 -10.20
C THR A 320 4.51 8.33 -9.69
N GLY A 321 5.77 7.92 -9.67
CA GLY A 321 6.84 8.71 -9.10
C GLY A 321 6.71 8.93 -7.59
N PHE A 322 7.51 9.87 -7.10
CA PHE A 322 7.53 10.34 -5.70
C PHE A 322 8.05 11.76 -5.61
N GLY A 323 7.82 12.45 -4.49
CA GLY A 323 8.30 13.81 -4.24
C GLY A 323 9.23 13.89 -3.02
N ILE A 324 10.18 14.83 -3.03
CA ILE A 324 10.95 15.22 -1.86
C ILE A 324 10.19 16.37 -1.16
N VAL A 325 9.86 16.18 0.10
CA VAL A 325 9.25 17.20 0.96
C VAL A 325 10.29 17.65 1.96
N GLN A 326 11.00 18.72 1.61
CA GLN A 326 11.97 19.34 2.50
C GLN A 326 11.25 20.12 3.59
N ARG A 327 11.66 19.91 4.85
CA ARG A 327 11.22 20.64 6.04
C ARG A 327 12.43 21.06 6.88
N GLN A 328 12.31 21.05 8.20
CA GLN A 328 13.33 21.63 9.08
C GLN A 328 14.41 20.63 9.55
N THR A 329 14.26 19.32 9.27
CA THR A 329 15.24 18.31 9.70
C THR A 329 16.40 18.10 8.71
N THR A 330 16.39 18.78 7.54
CA THR A 330 17.49 18.72 6.57
C THR A 330 17.93 20.08 6.08
#